data_b23f055c114f4eb76f5bf8459c39b9e4
#
_entry.id   b23f055c114f4eb76f5bf8459c39b9e4
#
_cell.length_a   1.000
_cell.length_b   1.000
_cell.length_c   1.000
_cell.angle_alpha   90.00
_cell.angle_beta   90.00
_cell.angle_gamma   90.00
#
_symmetry.space_group_name_H-M   'P 1'
#
loop_
_entity.id
_entity.type
_entity.pdbx_description
1 polymer ?
#
loop_
_entity_poly.entity_id
_entity_poly.type
_entity_poly.pdbx_seq_one_letter_code
_entity_poly.pdbx_strand_id
1 'polypeptide(L)'
;MGYIKSQEEIAQIENALARPVYRNSQRLAIEFLIEKKSLARILPPPLQPTDTPLVVASVGRWQSNVVGDFSGAAIHVAASHHGVLGMYVLAIYMNREHPIIYGRDVVGEPKKWAHAELFKGGSLVSGLAERNGRPLFSLNAEMSGESGIGPAQSFTYNFKSRTSASGYGLEEDAILTKTTWKNDFRVFEIGEGEVKLVGGPHDPLEELQPIEIIRAIYSEYDTSGTCEAVDKIESKTFLPFHYGRMDSWNLLDSNSHMSPHEELTS
;
A
#
# COMPACT_ATOMS: atom_id res chain seq x y z
N MET A 1 -26.00 20.18 -7.34
CA MET A 1 -24.65 19.92 -6.81
C MET A 1 -24.13 21.18 -6.14
N GLY A 2 -23.61 21.10 -4.93
CA GLY A 2 -23.09 22.23 -4.14
C GLY A 2 -22.13 21.75 -3.06
N TYR A 3 -21.56 22.67 -2.28
CA TYR A 3 -20.67 22.34 -1.15
C TYR A 3 -21.40 21.66 0.02
N ILE A 4 -22.72 21.89 0.16
CA ILE A 4 -23.57 21.24 1.16
C ILE A 4 -24.39 20.18 0.43
N LYS A 5 -24.31 18.93 0.89
CA LYS A 5 -24.99 17.78 0.30
C LYS A 5 -26.36 17.56 0.94
N SER A 6 -27.34 17.17 0.11
CA SER A 6 -28.62 16.65 0.60
C SER A 6 -28.44 15.26 1.21
N GLN A 7 -29.43 14.81 2.01
CA GLN A 7 -29.40 13.45 2.59
C GLN A 7 -29.36 12.37 1.52
N GLU A 8 -30.00 12.58 0.38
CA GLU A 8 -29.97 11.65 -0.75
C GLU A 8 -28.57 11.59 -1.40
N GLU A 9 -27.91 12.75 -1.63
CA GLU A 9 -26.54 12.81 -2.13
C GLU A 9 -25.57 12.16 -1.16
N ILE A 10 -25.75 12.35 0.16
CA ILE A 10 -24.93 11.70 1.21
C ILE A 10 -25.07 10.19 1.10
N ALA A 11 -26.30 9.65 1.06
CA ALA A 11 -26.52 8.21 0.97
C ALA A 11 -25.91 7.59 -0.30
N GLN A 12 -25.96 8.31 -1.44
CA GLN A 12 -25.32 7.87 -2.69
C GLN A 12 -23.78 7.83 -2.56
N ILE A 13 -23.19 8.85 -1.93
CA ILE A 13 -21.72 8.90 -1.70
C ILE A 13 -21.29 7.78 -0.76
N GLU A 14 -21.97 7.60 0.37
CA GLU A 14 -21.67 6.53 1.34
C GLU A 14 -21.77 5.14 0.71
N ASN A 15 -22.81 4.88 -0.09
CA ASN A 15 -22.96 3.61 -0.79
C ASN A 15 -21.82 3.37 -1.80
N ALA A 16 -21.35 4.40 -2.50
CA ALA A 16 -20.22 4.28 -3.41
C ALA A 16 -18.92 4.00 -2.65
N LEU A 17 -18.65 4.75 -1.58
CA LEU A 17 -17.44 4.59 -0.76
C LEU A 17 -17.37 3.21 -0.08
N ALA A 18 -18.54 2.66 0.33
CA ALA A 18 -18.60 1.37 1.00
C ALA A 18 -18.43 0.16 0.06
N ARG A 19 -18.55 0.35 -1.24
CA ARG A 19 -18.55 -0.73 -2.24
C ARG A 19 -17.68 -0.42 -3.45
N PRO A 20 -16.35 -0.23 -3.24
CA PRO A 20 -15.43 0.01 -4.34
C PRO A 20 -15.33 -1.23 -5.23
N VAL A 21 -15.40 -0.99 -6.54
CA VAL A 21 -15.19 -1.98 -7.59
C VAL A 21 -14.08 -1.48 -8.49
N TYR A 22 -13.15 -2.35 -8.82
CA TYR A 22 -12.07 -2.09 -9.77
C TYR A 22 -12.22 -3.06 -10.92
N ARG A 23 -12.34 -2.53 -12.13
CA ARG A 23 -12.53 -3.30 -13.37
C ARG A 23 -11.29 -3.23 -14.23
N ASN A 24 -11.13 -4.23 -15.08
CA ASN A 24 -10.04 -4.30 -16.07
C ASN A 24 -8.67 -4.03 -15.42
N SER A 25 -8.50 -4.50 -14.18
CA SER A 25 -7.24 -4.37 -13.47
C SER A 25 -6.15 -5.17 -14.19
N GLN A 26 -4.99 -4.56 -14.36
CA GLN A 26 -3.78 -5.20 -14.90
C GLN A 26 -2.66 -5.01 -13.90
N ARG A 27 -1.95 -6.09 -13.56
CA ARG A 27 -0.92 -6.03 -12.51
C ARG A 27 0.23 -6.97 -12.80
N LEU A 28 1.46 -6.46 -12.70
CA LEU A 28 2.66 -7.25 -12.50
C LEU A 28 2.97 -7.27 -11.00
N ALA A 29 3.25 -8.43 -10.46
CA ALA A 29 3.71 -8.63 -9.09
C ALA A 29 4.93 -9.55 -9.06
N ILE A 30 5.92 -9.23 -8.23
CA ILE A 30 7.05 -10.10 -7.89
C ILE A 30 6.92 -10.48 -6.41
N GLU A 31 6.87 -11.78 -6.17
CA GLU A 31 6.86 -12.37 -4.84
C GLU A 31 8.29 -12.75 -4.45
N PHE A 32 8.74 -12.29 -3.27
CA PHE A 32 10.07 -12.59 -2.75
C PHE A 32 10.09 -12.70 -1.23
N LEU A 33 11.10 -13.37 -0.70
CA LEU A 33 11.32 -13.51 0.73
C LEU A 33 12.33 -12.49 1.24
N ILE A 34 12.15 -12.08 2.49
CA ILE A 34 13.10 -11.27 3.27
C ILE A 34 13.48 -12.00 4.55
N GLU A 35 14.41 -11.46 5.33
CA GLU A 35 14.71 -12.03 6.65
C GLU A 35 13.50 -11.90 7.61
N LYS A 36 13.20 -12.97 8.36
CA LYS A 36 12.11 -12.98 9.36
C LYS A 36 12.20 -11.84 10.38
N LYS A 37 13.43 -11.50 10.80
CA LYS A 37 13.65 -10.39 11.75
C LYS A 37 13.28 -9.03 11.16
N SER A 38 13.51 -8.84 9.84
CA SER A 38 13.13 -7.61 9.14
C SER A 38 11.61 -7.50 9.05
N LEU A 39 10.92 -8.59 8.70
CA LEU A 39 9.45 -8.62 8.69
C LEU A 39 8.88 -8.26 10.08
N ALA A 40 9.39 -8.89 11.15
CA ALA A 40 8.91 -8.64 12.51
C ALA A 40 9.11 -7.18 12.96
N ARG A 41 10.17 -6.51 12.50
CA ARG A 41 10.48 -5.11 12.83
C ARG A 41 9.55 -4.11 12.17
N ILE A 42 9.12 -4.38 10.93
CA ILE A 42 8.31 -3.43 10.14
C ILE A 42 6.80 -3.58 10.34
N LEU A 43 6.35 -4.67 10.96
CA LEU A 43 4.94 -4.89 11.23
C LEU A 43 4.49 -4.14 12.49
N PRO A 44 3.51 -3.21 12.37
CA PRO A 44 2.93 -2.58 13.55
C PRO A 44 2.11 -3.60 14.37
N PRO A 45 2.18 -3.57 15.72
CA PRO A 45 1.25 -4.36 16.53
C PRO A 45 -0.20 -3.90 16.25
N PRO A 46 -1.21 -4.77 16.36
CA PRO A 46 -1.16 -6.15 16.81
C PRO A 46 -0.89 -7.17 15.68
N LEU A 47 -0.49 -6.72 14.49
CA LEU A 47 -0.13 -7.62 13.40
C LEU A 47 1.06 -8.50 13.82
N GLN A 48 0.99 -9.78 13.45
CA GLN A 48 2.02 -10.77 13.73
C GLN A 48 2.71 -11.19 12.43
N PRO A 49 4.03 -11.41 12.47
CA PRO A 49 4.76 -11.95 11.34
C PRO A 49 4.29 -13.39 11.02
N THR A 50 4.33 -13.74 9.76
CA THR A 50 4.03 -15.09 9.28
C THR A 50 5.29 -15.96 9.27
N ASP A 51 5.13 -17.29 9.22
CA ASP A 51 6.25 -18.22 9.10
C ASP A 51 7.03 -18.00 7.80
N THR A 52 6.34 -17.68 6.73
CA THR A 52 6.93 -17.29 5.44
C THR A 52 7.00 -15.77 5.36
N PRO A 53 8.20 -15.17 5.42
CA PRO A 53 8.39 -13.73 5.40
C PRO A 53 8.26 -13.16 3.98
N LEU A 54 7.06 -13.31 3.40
CA LEU A 54 6.75 -12.96 2.03
C LEU A 54 6.55 -11.46 1.88
N VAL A 55 7.15 -10.92 0.82
CA VAL A 55 6.92 -9.56 0.32
C VAL A 55 6.42 -9.63 -1.11
N VAL A 56 5.50 -8.75 -1.48
CA VAL A 56 4.98 -8.61 -2.83
C VAL A 56 5.18 -7.17 -3.28
N ALA A 57 6.06 -6.97 -4.24
CA ALA A 57 6.18 -5.70 -4.97
C ALA A 57 5.30 -5.75 -6.21
N SER A 58 4.52 -4.72 -6.47
CA SER A 58 3.62 -4.73 -7.63
C SER A 58 3.44 -3.35 -8.27
N VAL A 59 3.20 -3.36 -9.58
CA VAL A 59 2.81 -2.20 -10.39
C VAL A 59 1.59 -2.59 -11.23
N GLY A 60 0.64 -1.66 -11.37
CA GLY A 60 -0.57 -1.97 -12.15
C GLY A 60 -1.41 -0.74 -12.47
N ARG A 61 -2.54 -1.00 -13.11
CA ARG A 61 -3.56 0.00 -13.45
C ARG A 61 -4.96 -0.55 -13.20
N TRP A 62 -5.86 0.34 -12.83
CA TRP A 62 -7.21 0.01 -12.41
C TRP A 62 -8.22 1.04 -12.88
N GLN A 63 -9.46 0.61 -13.10
CA GLN A 63 -10.61 1.45 -13.37
C GLN A 63 -11.62 1.30 -12.23
N SER A 64 -11.83 2.36 -11.47
CA SER A 64 -12.68 2.32 -10.26
C SER A 64 -13.96 3.13 -10.43
N ASN A 65 -15.05 2.60 -9.91
CA ASN A 65 -16.32 3.32 -9.78
C ASN A 65 -16.29 4.49 -8.78
N VAL A 66 -15.27 4.54 -7.91
CA VAL A 66 -15.16 5.56 -6.84
C VAL A 66 -14.14 6.63 -7.20
N VAL A 67 -12.97 6.23 -7.71
CA VAL A 67 -11.82 7.12 -7.89
C VAL A 67 -11.37 7.28 -9.35
N GLY A 68 -12.11 6.67 -10.31
CA GLY A 68 -11.76 6.72 -11.74
C GLY A 68 -10.56 5.86 -12.10
N ASP A 69 -9.94 6.18 -13.23
CA ASP A 69 -8.80 5.44 -13.77
C ASP A 69 -7.48 5.92 -13.16
N PHE A 70 -6.65 4.98 -12.77
CA PHE A 70 -5.32 5.29 -12.22
C PHE A 70 -4.31 4.16 -12.42
N SER A 71 -3.04 4.52 -12.36
CA SER A 71 -1.93 3.57 -12.19
C SER A 71 -1.36 3.71 -10.79
N GLY A 72 -0.80 2.63 -10.29
CA GLY A 72 -0.19 2.61 -8.97
C GLY A 72 0.84 1.51 -8.81
N ALA A 73 1.54 1.58 -7.68
CA ALA A 73 2.57 0.65 -7.29
C ALA A 73 2.47 0.40 -5.79
N ALA A 74 2.84 -0.78 -5.31
CA ALA A 74 2.72 -1.11 -3.91
C ALA A 74 3.73 -2.15 -3.45
N ILE A 75 4.10 -2.05 -2.17
CA ILE A 75 4.82 -3.08 -1.42
C ILE A 75 3.90 -3.58 -0.32
N HIS A 76 3.62 -4.88 -0.37
CA HIS A 76 2.84 -5.59 0.64
C HIS A 76 3.72 -6.58 1.36
N VAL A 77 3.54 -6.74 2.66
CA VAL A 77 4.27 -7.73 3.46
C VAL A 77 3.29 -8.68 4.15
N ALA A 78 3.63 -9.95 4.22
CA ALA A 78 2.77 -10.96 4.83
C ALA A 78 2.60 -10.69 6.33
N ALA A 79 1.36 -10.76 6.80
CA ALA A 79 0.99 -10.53 8.18
C ALA A 79 -0.21 -11.39 8.58
N SER A 80 -0.42 -11.55 9.88
CA SER A 80 -1.63 -12.15 10.42
C SER A 80 -2.20 -11.30 11.55
N HIS A 81 -3.53 -11.36 11.71
CA HIS A 81 -4.24 -10.77 12.83
C HIS A 81 -5.24 -11.80 13.36
N HIS A 82 -5.12 -12.19 14.64
CA HIS A 82 -5.91 -13.27 15.24
C HIS A 82 -5.94 -14.55 14.41
N GLY A 83 -4.81 -14.94 13.81
CA GLY A 83 -4.69 -16.14 12.98
C GLY A 83 -5.23 -15.99 11.54
N VAL A 84 -5.82 -14.87 11.17
CA VAL A 84 -6.24 -14.59 9.80
C VAL A 84 -5.04 -14.05 9.02
N LEU A 85 -4.62 -14.81 8.01
CA LEU A 85 -3.52 -14.43 7.11
C LEU A 85 -3.97 -13.35 6.14
N GLY A 86 -3.10 -12.39 5.86
CA GLY A 86 -3.30 -11.32 4.89
C GLY A 86 -2.01 -10.59 4.60
N MET A 87 -2.11 -9.47 3.90
CA MET A 87 -0.97 -8.63 3.54
C MET A 87 -1.11 -7.24 4.18
N TYR A 88 -0.11 -6.82 4.95
CA TYR A 88 -0.03 -5.43 5.39
C TYR A 88 0.48 -4.55 4.26
N VAL A 89 -0.21 -3.44 4.00
CA VAL A 89 0.20 -2.46 2.99
C VAL A 89 1.29 -1.56 3.58
N LEU A 90 2.55 -1.91 3.33
CA LEU A 90 3.71 -1.18 3.87
C LEU A 90 3.91 0.15 3.16
N ALA A 91 3.89 0.15 1.82
CA ALA A 91 4.02 1.34 0.98
C ALA A 91 3.11 1.21 -0.25
N ILE A 92 2.50 2.31 -0.65
CA ILE A 92 1.60 2.33 -1.81
C ILE A 92 1.60 3.71 -2.47
N TYR A 93 1.64 3.72 -3.79
CA TYR A 93 1.86 4.90 -4.62
C TYR A 93 0.81 4.97 -5.73
N MET A 94 0.29 6.16 -5.98
CA MET A 94 -0.74 6.41 -7.00
C MET A 94 -0.38 7.63 -7.84
N ASN A 95 -0.73 7.59 -9.13
CA ASN A 95 -0.50 8.69 -10.06
C ASN A 95 -1.67 9.70 -10.13
N ARG A 96 -2.68 9.54 -9.28
CA ARG A 96 -3.87 10.41 -9.21
C ARG A 96 -4.20 10.74 -7.76
N GLU A 97 -4.77 11.93 -7.56
CA GLU A 97 -5.17 12.43 -6.24
C GLU A 97 -6.34 11.64 -5.62
N HIS A 98 -7.41 11.38 -6.39
CA HIS A 98 -8.61 10.71 -5.89
C HIS A 98 -8.34 9.37 -5.19
N PRO A 99 -7.56 8.42 -5.77
CA PRO A 99 -7.24 7.18 -5.07
C PRO A 99 -6.38 7.41 -3.83
N ILE A 100 -5.56 8.48 -3.78
CA ILE A 100 -4.77 8.82 -2.59
C ILE A 100 -5.70 9.24 -1.45
N ILE A 101 -6.59 10.21 -1.70
CA ILE A 101 -7.54 10.71 -0.69
C ILE A 101 -8.42 9.56 -0.19
N TYR A 102 -9.07 8.82 -1.10
CA TYR A 102 -9.90 7.67 -0.73
C TYR A 102 -9.16 6.66 0.14
N GLY A 103 -7.97 6.24 -0.28
CA GLY A 103 -7.19 5.24 0.44
C GLY A 103 -6.76 5.69 1.83
N ARG A 104 -6.33 6.95 1.97
CA ARG A 104 -5.92 7.51 3.26
C ARG A 104 -7.10 7.73 4.20
N ASP A 105 -8.17 8.35 3.70
CA ASP A 105 -9.27 8.82 4.54
C ASP A 105 -10.28 7.72 4.86
N VAL A 106 -10.52 6.78 3.94
CA VAL A 106 -11.50 5.69 4.12
C VAL A 106 -10.83 4.42 4.64
N VAL A 107 -9.78 3.94 3.98
CA VAL A 107 -9.18 2.62 4.24
C VAL A 107 -8.03 2.69 5.25
N GLY A 108 -7.29 3.79 5.29
CA GLY A 108 -6.09 3.94 6.11
C GLY A 108 -4.79 3.51 5.41
N GLU A 109 -4.81 3.42 4.10
CA GLU A 109 -3.62 3.09 3.30
C GLU A 109 -2.61 4.26 3.31
N PRO A 110 -1.29 4.01 3.41
CA PRO A 110 -0.26 5.05 3.44
C PRO A 110 0.05 5.59 2.04
N LYS A 111 -0.99 5.95 1.28
CA LYS A 111 -0.85 6.36 -0.11
C LYS A 111 -0.07 7.66 -0.28
N LYS A 112 0.88 7.64 -1.21
CA LYS A 112 1.66 8.78 -1.66
C LYS A 112 1.52 8.95 -3.17
N TRP A 113 1.76 10.16 -3.67
CA TRP A 113 1.81 10.39 -5.11
C TRP A 113 3.13 9.86 -5.70
N ALA A 114 3.04 9.16 -6.83
CA ALA A 114 4.19 8.74 -7.62
C ALA A 114 3.77 8.48 -9.08
N HIS A 115 4.72 8.52 -9.99
CA HIS A 115 4.56 7.97 -11.31
C HIS A 115 4.65 6.45 -11.23
N ALA A 116 3.69 5.75 -11.83
CA ALA A 116 3.69 4.29 -11.91
C ALA A 116 3.31 3.88 -13.34
N GLU A 117 4.12 3.01 -13.94
CA GLU A 117 3.95 2.56 -15.32
C GLU A 117 4.07 1.04 -15.40
N LEU A 118 3.16 0.43 -16.14
CA LEU A 118 3.14 -1.00 -16.46
C LEU A 118 3.21 -1.15 -17.98
N PHE A 119 4.16 -1.93 -18.45
CA PHE A 119 4.32 -2.30 -19.86
C PHE A 119 4.26 -3.81 -20.02
N LYS A 120 3.52 -4.30 -21.05
CA LYS A 120 3.50 -5.72 -21.45
C LYS A 120 3.70 -5.80 -22.96
N GLY A 121 4.72 -6.56 -23.37
CA GLY A 121 5.03 -6.84 -24.77
C GLY A 121 5.30 -8.32 -24.98
N GLY A 122 4.28 -9.07 -25.41
CA GLY A 122 4.39 -10.52 -25.50
C GLY A 122 4.54 -11.17 -24.13
N SER A 123 5.58 -11.99 -23.95
CA SER A 123 5.94 -12.61 -22.64
C SER A 123 6.63 -11.64 -21.68
N LEU A 124 7.18 -10.53 -22.19
CA LEU A 124 7.91 -9.58 -21.36
C LEU A 124 6.96 -8.59 -20.69
N VAL A 125 7.10 -8.43 -19.37
CA VAL A 125 6.32 -7.49 -18.56
C VAL A 125 7.27 -6.69 -17.68
N SER A 126 7.12 -5.37 -17.67
CA SER A 126 7.90 -4.51 -16.78
C SER A 126 7.02 -3.52 -16.04
N GLY A 127 7.46 -3.13 -14.84
CA GLY A 127 6.80 -2.15 -14.01
C GLY A 127 7.81 -1.19 -13.40
N LEU A 128 7.45 0.10 -13.31
CA LEU A 128 8.27 1.15 -12.71
C LEU A 128 7.44 1.96 -11.73
N ALA A 129 8.03 2.30 -10.60
CA ALA A 129 7.53 3.32 -9.69
C ALA A 129 8.61 4.37 -9.45
N GLU A 130 8.25 5.64 -9.64
CA GLU A 130 9.15 6.78 -9.52
C GLU A 130 8.48 7.91 -8.74
N ARG A 131 9.23 8.55 -7.84
CA ARG A 131 8.73 9.66 -7.02
C ARG A 131 9.76 10.79 -6.94
N ASN A 132 9.32 12.02 -7.22
CA ASN A 132 10.18 13.20 -7.17
C ASN A 132 11.46 13.06 -8.04
N GLY A 133 11.35 12.46 -9.23
CA GLY A 133 12.47 12.24 -10.13
C GLY A 133 13.44 11.14 -9.70
N ARG A 134 13.06 10.30 -8.73
CA ARG A 134 13.88 9.17 -8.24
C ARG A 134 13.12 7.86 -8.39
N PRO A 135 13.75 6.81 -8.94
CA PRO A 135 13.14 5.48 -8.96
C PRO A 135 12.96 4.98 -7.52
N LEU A 136 11.77 4.47 -7.21
CA LEU A 136 11.47 3.78 -5.97
C LEU A 136 11.80 2.29 -6.10
N PHE A 137 11.25 1.68 -7.14
CA PHE A 137 11.56 0.30 -7.52
C PHE A 137 11.16 0.02 -8.96
N SER A 138 11.78 -1.01 -9.53
CA SER A 138 11.41 -1.56 -10.83
C SER A 138 11.24 -3.08 -10.76
N LEU A 139 10.36 -3.58 -11.62
CA LEU A 139 10.02 -4.99 -11.79
C LEU A 139 10.24 -5.36 -13.25
N ASN A 140 10.93 -6.46 -13.51
CA ASN A 140 11.02 -7.05 -14.82
C ASN A 140 10.66 -8.53 -14.74
N ALA A 141 9.93 -9.04 -15.73
CA ALA A 141 9.52 -10.42 -15.72
C ALA A 141 9.37 -10.97 -17.14
N GLU A 142 9.61 -12.26 -17.28
CA GLU A 142 9.30 -13.06 -18.45
C GLU A 142 8.28 -14.13 -18.07
N MET A 143 7.09 -14.04 -18.66
CA MET A 143 6.02 -14.98 -18.41
C MET A 143 6.28 -16.29 -19.15
N SER A 144 6.16 -17.42 -18.45
CA SER A 144 6.40 -18.76 -19.02
C SER A 144 5.28 -19.25 -19.93
N GLY A 145 4.15 -18.55 -19.97
CA GLY A 145 2.91 -19.00 -20.60
C GLY A 145 2.13 -20.00 -19.73
N GLU A 146 2.65 -20.34 -18.55
CA GLU A 146 1.94 -21.17 -17.60
C GLU A 146 0.82 -20.36 -16.92
N SER A 147 -0.40 -20.90 -16.94
CA SER A 147 -1.55 -20.30 -16.28
C SER A 147 -1.74 -20.88 -14.88
N GLY A 148 -1.79 -19.98 -13.90
CA GLY A 148 -2.13 -20.32 -12.52
C GLY A 148 -3.59 -20.03 -12.19
N ILE A 149 -3.95 -20.29 -10.95
CA ILE A 149 -5.25 -19.94 -10.37
C ILE A 149 -5.01 -18.84 -9.34
N GLY A 150 -5.55 -17.65 -9.61
CA GLY A 150 -5.50 -16.55 -8.66
C GLY A 150 -6.47 -16.77 -7.48
N PRO A 151 -6.17 -16.21 -6.30
CA PRO A 151 -7.02 -16.35 -5.13
C PRO A 151 -8.35 -15.61 -5.32
N ALA A 152 -9.48 -16.34 -5.25
CA ALA A 152 -10.81 -15.73 -5.35
C ALA A 152 -11.09 -14.72 -4.22
N GLN A 153 -10.41 -14.86 -3.07
CA GLN A 153 -10.48 -13.95 -1.95
C GLN A 153 -9.10 -13.68 -1.36
N SER A 154 -8.86 -12.44 -0.95
CA SER A 154 -7.63 -12.04 -0.25
C SER A 154 -7.92 -10.94 0.77
N PHE A 155 -6.97 -10.73 1.71
CA PHE A 155 -7.11 -9.74 2.76
C PHE A 155 -5.93 -8.79 2.76
N THR A 156 -6.22 -7.49 2.97
CA THR A 156 -5.18 -6.49 3.26
C THR A 156 -5.45 -5.79 4.59
N TYR A 157 -4.38 -5.49 5.32
CA TYR A 157 -4.40 -4.77 6.58
C TYR A 157 -3.83 -3.37 6.40
N ASN A 158 -4.47 -2.39 7.01
CA ASN A 158 -4.04 -0.99 7.03
C ASN A 158 -4.31 -0.36 8.38
N PHE A 159 -3.77 0.83 8.61
CA PHE A 159 -4.02 1.58 9.84
C PHE A 159 -4.52 2.98 9.50
N LYS A 160 -5.76 3.28 9.88
CA LYS A 160 -6.25 4.66 9.88
C LYS A 160 -5.66 5.38 11.07
N SER A 161 -4.92 6.45 10.80
CA SER A 161 -4.32 7.31 11.81
C SER A 161 -4.09 8.71 11.24
N ARG A 162 -4.20 9.71 12.07
CA ARG A 162 -4.05 11.11 11.66
C ARG A 162 -3.18 11.85 12.67
N THR A 163 -2.19 12.61 12.17
CA THR A 163 -1.39 13.52 13.00
C THR A 163 -2.32 14.55 13.63
N SER A 164 -2.07 14.91 14.89
CA SER A 164 -2.84 15.96 15.56
C SER A 164 -2.66 17.31 14.88
N ALA A 165 -3.62 18.22 15.05
CA ALA A 165 -3.56 19.56 14.47
C ALA A 165 -2.37 20.39 15.00
N SER A 166 -1.82 20.06 16.17
CA SER A 166 -0.62 20.69 16.71
C SER A 166 0.68 20.21 16.06
N GLY A 167 0.64 19.14 15.23
CA GLY A 167 1.82 18.46 14.69
C GLY A 167 2.44 17.43 15.65
N TYR A 168 2.05 17.39 16.91
CA TYR A 168 2.60 16.47 17.91
C TYR A 168 1.67 15.27 18.14
N GLY A 169 2.18 14.07 17.84
CA GLY A 169 1.45 12.83 18.08
C GLY A 169 0.26 12.62 17.13
N LEU A 170 -0.62 11.71 17.50
CA LEU A 170 -1.84 11.41 16.78
C LEU A 170 -3.05 12.08 17.42
N GLU A 171 -4.07 12.39 16.60
CA GLU A 171 -5.33 12.98 17.05
C GLU A 171 -6.14 12.00 17.92
N GLU A 172 -6.05 10.71 17.60
CA GLU A 172 -6.70 9.60 18.30
C GLU A 172 -5.91 8.30 18.13
N ASP A 173 -6.31 7.24 18.83
CA ASP A 173 -5.75 5.91 18.64
C ASP A 173 -5.93 5.42 17.21
N ALA A 174 -4.91 4.72 16.70
CA ALA A 174 -4.95 4.19 15.33
C ALA A 174 -5.95 3.02 15.23
N ILE A 175 -6.68 2.98 14.12
CA ILE A 175 -7.66 1.93 13.83
C ILE A 175 -7.05 0.95 12.83
N LEU A 176 -6.88 -0.31 13.22
CA LEU A 176 -6.54 -1.38 12.29
C LEU A 176 -7.76 -1.69 11.44
N THR A 177 -7.61 -1.58 10.13
CA THR A 177 -8.63 -1.95 9.16
C THR A 177 -8.23 -3.21 8.42
N LYS A 178 -9.23 -4.05 8.10
CA LYS A 178 -9.09 -5.20 7.23
C LYS A 178 -9.98 -5.01 6.00
N THR A 179 -9.37 -5.04 4.82
CA THR A 179 -10.13 -5.07 3.57
C THR A 179 -10.19 -6.49 3.04
N THR A 180 -11.40 -6.96 2.79
CA THR A 180 -11.67 -8.22 2.11
C THR A 180 -11.87 -7.96 0.63
N TRP A 181 -11.01 -8.53 -0.19
CA TRP A 181 -11.06 -8.45 -1.64
C TRP A 181 -11.69 -9.71 -2.22
N LYS A 182 -12.63 -9.55 -3.16
CA LYS A 182 -13.19 -10.61 -3.98
C LYS A 182 -12.69 -10.40 -5.40
N ASN A 183 -11.96 -11.36 -5.93
CA ASN A 183 -11.25 -11.27 -7.19
C ASN A 183 -11.85 -12.22 -8.23
N ASP A 184 -11.98 -11.75 -9.46
CA ASP A 184 -12.38 -12.50 -10.63
C ASP A 184 -11.30 -12.39 -11.70
N PHE A 185 -10.42 -13.39 -11.77
CA PHE A 185 -9.25 -13.40 -12.65
C PHE A 185 -9.63 -13.92 -14.03
N ARG A 186 -9.34 -13.13 -15.05
CA ARG A 186 -9.39 -13.53 -16.47
C ARG A 186 -8.04 -14.05 -16.96
N VAL A 187 -6.96 -13.46 -16.45
CA VAL A 187 -5.58 -13.86 -16.75
C VAL A 187 -4.82 -13.97 -15.43
N PHE A 188 -4.08 -15.05 -15.27
CA PHE A 188 -3.14 -15.26 -14.17
C PHE A 188 -1.97 -16.07 -14.70
N GLU A 189 -0.95 -15.37 -15.21
CA GLU A 189 0.27 -15.94 -15.78
C GLU A 189 1.37 -15.96 -14.73
N ILE A 190 2.13 -17.06 -14.69
CA ILE A 190 3.29 -17.22 -13.82
C ILE A 190 4.56 -17.10 -14.68
N GLY A 191 5.61 -16.59 -14.13
CA GLY A 191 6.89 -16.45 -14.80
C GLY A 191 8.04 -16.22 -13.82
N GLU A 192 9.21 -16.01 -14.37
CA GLU A 192 10.40 -15.59 -13.65
C GLU A 192 10.52 -14.07 -13.69
N GLY A 193 11.15 -13.48 -12.68
CA GLY A 193 11.30 -12.03 -12.64
C GLY A 193 12.33 -11.57 -11.65
N GLU A 194 12.58 -10.28 -11.68
CA GLU A 194 13.49 -9.58 -10.78
C GLU A 194 12.83 -8.34 -10.20
N VAL A 195 13.19 -7.98 -8.99
CA VAL A 195 12.80 -6.74 -8.32
C VAL A 195 14.06 -5.97 -7.95
N LYS A 196 14.08 -4.69 -8.30
CA LYS A 196 15.13 -3.77 -7.85
C LYS A 196 14.48 -2.71 -6.95
N LEU A 197 14.75 -2.78 -5.66
CA LEU A 197 14.33 -1.79 -4.68
C LEU A 197 15.42 -0.73 -4.56
N VAL A 198 15.07 0.54 -4.72
CA VAL A 198 15.98 1.69 -4.64
C VAL A 198 15.60 2.55 -3.45
N GLY A 199 14.32 2.96 -3.37
CA GLY A 199 13.82 3.77 -2.27
C GLY A 199 14.47 5.14 -2.14
N GLY A 200 14.58 5.61 -0.91
CA GLY A 200 15.18 6.90 -0.56
C GLY A 200 14.79 7.33 0.85
N PRO A 201 15.19 8.53 1.29
CA PRO A 201 15.00 8.95 2.68
C PRO A 201 13.54 9.09 3.11
N HIS A 202 12.61 9.25 2.15
CA HIS A 202 11.17 9.31 2.42
C HIS A 202 10.46 7.96 2.20
N ASP A 203 11.14 7.00 1.62
CA ASP A 203 10.60 5.69 1.25
C ASP A 203 11.76 4.66 1.32
N PRO A 204 12.13 4.17 2.53
CA PRO A 204 13.33 3.35 2.75
C PRO A 204 13.14 1.88 2.29
N LEU A 205 12.80 1.69 1.01
CA LEU A 205 12.50 0.37 0.45
C LEU A 205 13.73 -0.55 0.37
N GLU A 206 14.94 0.02 0.40
CA GLU A 206 16.19 -0.71 0.49
C GLU A 206 16.34 -1.53 1.77
N GLU A 207 15.53 -1.28 2.80
CA GLU A 207 15.47 -2.12 4.00
C GLU A 207 14.89 -3.53 3.74
N LEU A 208 14.14 -3.68 2.63
CA LEU A 208 13.49 -4.93 2.23
C LEU A 208 14.38 -5.75 1.31
N GLN A 209 15.60 -6.08 1.75
CA GLN A 209 16.56 -6.85 0.93
C GLN A 209 15.98 -8.22 0.53
N PRO A 210 15.72 -8.48 -0.78
CA PRO A 210 15.30 -9.79 -1.25
C PRO A 210 16.40 -10.84 -1.00
N ILE A 211 16.03 -11.96 -0.39
CA ILE A 211 16.94 -13.12 -0.22
C ILE A 211 16.61 -14.25 -1.19
N GLU A 212 15.38 -14.30 -1.69
CA GLU A 212 14.91 -15.29 -2.65
C GLU A 212 13.74 -14.70 -3.44
N ILE A 213 13.78 -14.79 -4.75
CA ILE A 213 12.63 -14.48 -5.62
C ILE A 213 11.84 -15.78 -5.81
N ILE A 214 10.56 -15.74 -5.48
CA ILE A 214 9.69 -16.92 -5.58
C ILE A 214 9.11 -17.04 -6.98
N ARG A 215 8.52 -15.95 -7.51
CA ARG A 215 7.93 -15.92 -8.86
C ARG A 215 7.52 -14.52 -9.27
N ALA A 216 7.29 -14.36 -10.56
CA ALA A 216 6.54 -13.25 -11.12
C ALA A 216 5.10 -13.68 -11.43
N ILE A 217 4.17 -12.74 -11.33
CA ILE A 217 2.75 -12.94 -11.65
C ILE A 217 2.27 -11.75 -12.48
N TYR A 218 1.80 -12.01 -13.70
CA TYR A 218 0.99 -11.05 -14.43
C TYR A 218 -0.47 -11.46 -14.34
N SER A 219 -1.34 -10.51 -14.04
CA SER A 219 -2.77 -10.79 -13.88
C SER A 219 -3.66 -9.71 -14.46
N GLU A 220 -4.81 -10.16 -15.00
CA GLU A 220 -5.93 -9.31 -15.40
C GLU A 220 -7.19 -9.78 -14.68
N TYR A 221 -7.85 -8.87 -13.97
CA TYR A 221 -8.96 -9.24 -13.10
C TYR A 221 -9.88 -8.07 -12.78
N ASP A 222 -11.09 -8.40 -12.37
CA ASP A 222 -11.98 -7.49 -11.67
C ASP A 222 -11.91 -7.79 -10.18
N THR A 223 -12.04 -6.75 -9.34
CA THR A 223 -12.06 -6.93 -7.90
C THR A 223 -13.02 -5.97 -7.22
N SER A 224 -13.59 -6.40 -6.12
CA SER A 224 -14.38 -5.56 -5.23
C SER A 224 -13.92 -5.71 -3.80
N GLY A 225 -13.98 -4.63 -3.03
CA GLY A 225 -13.50 -4.58 -1.65
C GLY A 225 -14.61 -4.23 -0.66
N THR A 226 -14.48 -4.77 0.55
CA THR A 226 -15.21 -4.29 1.72
C THR A 226 -14.21 -4.09 2.86
N CYS A 227 -14.24 -2.92 3.47
CA CYS A 227 -13.31 -2.54 4.54
C CYS A 227 -14.05 -2.47 5.88
N GLU A 228 -13.45 -3.03 6.92
CA GLU A 228 -13.97 -3.00 8.29
C GLU A 228 -12.87 -2.63 9.29
N ALA A 229 -13.24 -1.96 10.38
CA ALA A 229 -12.36 -1.76 11.52
C ALA A 229 -12.34 -3.06 12.33
N VAL A 230 -11.15 -3.59 12.63
CA VAL A 230 -10.99 -4.88 13.32
C VAL A 230 -10.27 -4.77 14.65
N ASP A 231 -9.54 -3.67 14.88
CA ASP A 231 -8.86 -3.44 16.16
C ASP A 231 -8.53 -1.94 16.34
N LYS A 232 -8.09 -1.57 17.54
CA LYS A 232 -7.68 -0.22 17.89
C LYS A 232 -6.37 -0.26 18.67
N ILE A 233 -5.41 0.58 18.27
CA ILE A 233 -4.04 0.56 18.80
C ILE A 233 -3.74 1.90 19.46
N GLU A 234 -3.25 1.87 20.69
CA GLU A 234 -2.84 3.07 21.44
C GLU A 234 -1.91 3.94 20.59
N SER A 235 -2.21 5.24 20.54
CA SER A 235 -1.50 6.22 19.72
C SER A 235 0.01 6.21 19.94
N LYS A 236 0.48 6.11 21.21
CA LYS A 236 1.92 6.02 21.52
C LYS A 236 2.60 4.79 20.93
N THR A 237 1.92 3.66 20.95
CA THR A 237 2.43 2.40 20.40
C THR A 237 2.54 2.47 18.88
N PHE A 238 1.57 3.11 18.22
CA PHE A 238 1.55 3.21 16.77
C PHE A 238 2.40 4.35 16.21
N LEU A 239 2.73 5.36 17.00
CA LEU A 239 3.39 6.61 16.55
C LEU A 239 4.67 6.37 15.72
N PRO A 240 5.61 5.49 16.08
CA PRO A 240 6.79 5.22 15.26
C PRO A 240 6.45 4.72 13.86
N PHE A 241 5.46 3.85 13.75
CA PHE A 241 4.99 3.30 12.48
C PHE A 241 4.21 4.34 11.67
N HIS A 242 3.45 5.24 12.32
CA HIS A 242 2.76 6.33 11.66
C HIS A 242 3.73 7.23 10.92
N TYR A 243 4.78 7.71 11.60
CA TYR A 243 5.78 8.55 10.97
C TYR A 243 6.66 7.80 9.97
N GLY A 244 6.93 6.51 10.17
CA GLY A 244 7.64 5.67 9.20
C GLY A 244 6.92 5.49 7.85
N ARG A 245 5.59 5.71 7.83
CA ARG A 245 4.77 5.66 6.59
C ARG A 245 4.58 7.02 5.93
N MET A 246 5.04 8.09 6.57
CA MET A 246 4.98 9.45 6.04
C MET A 246 6.30 9.84 5.37
N ASP A 247 6.35 11.04 4.84
CA ASP A 247 7.62 11.62 4.42
C ASP A 247 8.45 12.03 5.64
N SER A 248 9.75 11.92 5.52
CA SER A 248 10.71 12.37 6.55
C SER A 248 10.84 13.89 6.49
N TRP A 249 9.85 14.60 7.00
CA TRP A 249 9.78 16.08 6.93
C TRP A 249 10.88 16.76 7.72
N ASN A 250 11.41 16.12 8.76
CA ASN A 250 12.56 16.60 9.50
C ASN A 250 13.82 16.75 8.64
N LEU A 251 13.94 16.04 7.51
CA LEU A 251 15.05 16.21 6.57
C LEU A 251 14.93 17.47 5.72
N LEU A 252 13.76 18.11 5.69
CA LEU A 252 13.49 19.35 4.97
C LEU A 252 13.61 20.58 5.90
N ASP A 253 13.70 20.35 7.21
CA ASP A 253 13.83 21.42 8.20
C ASP A 253 15.30 21.76 8.42
N SER A 254 15.70 22.97 8.05
CA SER A 254 17.05 23.50 8.28
C SER A 254 17.39 23.70 9.77
N ASN A 255 16.37 23.73 10.63
CA ASN A 255 16.49 23.87 12.08
C ASN A 255 16.46 22.52 12.82
N SER A 256 16.44 21.40 12.11
CA SER A 256 16.33 20.05 12.70
C SER A 256 17.48 19.68 13.68
N HIS A 257 18.53 20.49 13.75
CA HIS A 257 19.64 20.35 14.69
C HIS A 257 19.48 21.18 15.98
N MET A 258 18.42 22.00 16.10
CA MET A 258 18.12 22.74 17.32
C MET A 258 17.41 21.85 18.33
N SER A 259 17.90 21.83 19.57
CA SER A 259 17.28 21.08 20.65
C SER A 259 15.88 21.63 20.94
N PRO A 260 14.83 20.78 21.10
CA PRO A 260 13.48 21.23 21.42
C PRO A 260 13.33 22.05 22.72
N HIS A 261 14.39 22.11 23.53
CA HIS A 261 14.40 22.84 24.80
C HIS A 261 14.86 24.30 24.71
N GLU A 262 15.36 24.78 23.56
CA GLU A 262 15.84 26.15 23.41
C GLU A 262 14.77 27.16 22.98
N GLU A 263 13.60 26.69 22.45
CA GLU A 263 12.53 27.58 21.98
C GLU A 263 11.52 28.04 23.05
N LEU A 264 11.56 27.47 24.26
CA LEU A 264 10.59 27.82 25.32
C LEU A 264 11.08 28.94 26.29
N THR A 265 12.21 29.55 26.02
CA THR A 265 12.80 30.60 26.90
C THR A 265 13.10 31.92 26.23
N SER A 266 12.54 32.18 25.04
CA SER A 266 12.67 33.49 24.36
C SER A 266 11.36 34.26 24.29
#